data_d571125cb94a77554b71c88011dab878
#
_entry.id   d571125cb94a77554b71c88011dab878
#
_cell.length_a   1.000
_cell.length_b   1.000
_cell.length_c   1.000
_cell.angle_alpha   90.00
_cell.angle_beta   90.00
_cell.angle_gamma   90.00
#
_symmetry.space_group_name_H-M   'P 1'
#
loop_
_entity.id
_entity.type
_entity.pdbx_description
1 polymer ?
#
loop_
_entity_poly.entity_id
_entity_poly.type
_entity_poly.pdbx_seq_one_letter_code
_entity_poly.pdbx_strand_id
1 'polypeptide(L)'
;MKKYAYILLILASVSTMATAQIKIGNYSFKDGSEYTGELKGRKPNGKGKTVFKNGDIYEGQYVKGKREGDGTYTFHDGEKYVGQWYQDQQHGNGTFYFMNNNRYEGMWYTDYQQGEGTMYYYNGDIYVGNWSQDQRSGKGTYTWKAGAQYVGEWKNDKKNGEGA
;
A
#
# COMPACT_ATOMS: atom_id res chain seq x y z
N MET A 1 57.28 -4.48 51.65
CA MET A 1 55.84 -4.30 51.29
C MET A 1 55.77 -4.44 49.79
N LYS A 2 55.25 -5.55 49.25
CA LYS A 2 55.07 -5.80 47.82
C LYS A 2 53.66 -5.34 47.39
N LYS A 3 53.58 -4.33 46.50
CA LYS A 3 52.29 -3.86 45.90
C LYS A 3 51.95 -4.78 44.73
N TYR A 4 50.89 -5.53 44.80
CA TYR A 4 50.34 -6.27 43.67
C TYR A 4 49.44 -5.33 42.87
N ALA A 5 49.80 -5.03 41.60
CA ALA A 5 48.98 -4.33 40.65
C ALA A 5 48.03 -5.35 39.97
N TYR A 6 46.75 -5.26 40.21
CA TYR A 6 45.73 -6.03 39.47
C TYR A 6 45.48 -5.33 38.13
N ILE A 7 45.89 -5.97 37.04
CA ILE A 7 45.51 -5.55 35.69
C ILE A 7 44.13 -6.14 35.42
N LEU A 8 43.12 -5.26 35.36
CA LEU A 8 41.75 -5.63 34.96
C LEU A 8 41.73 -5.71 33.44
N LEU A 9 41.75 -6.92 32.86
CA LEU A 9 41.48 -7.15 31.46
C LEU A 9 39.98 -6.97 31.19
N ILE A 10 39.58 -5.84 30.62
CA ILE A 10 38.23 -5.67 30.13
C ILE A 10 38.17 -6.33 28.75
N LEU A 11 37.60 -7.54 28.71
CA LEU A 11 37.22 -8.19 27.44
C LEU A 11 36.00 -7.45 26.89
N ALA A 12 36.24 -6.53 25.95
CA ALA A 12 35.16 -5.96 25.14
C ALA A 12 34.67 -7.04 24.17
N SER A 13 33.55 -7.64 24.48
CA SER A 13 32.82 -8.51 23.54
C SER A 13 32.27 -7.64 22.42
N VAL A 14 32.97 -7.57 21.30
CA VAL A 14 32.43 -7.01 20.06
C VAL A 14 31.40 -8.01 19.54
N SER A 15 30.12 -7.80 19.87
CA SER A 15 29.02 -8.50 19.19
C SER A 15 28.97 -8.00 17.75
N THR A 16 29.56 -8.74 16.84
CA THR A 16 29.33 -8.56 15.41
C THR A 16 27.87 -8.91 15.15
N MET A 17 27.01 -7.89 15.06
CA MET A 17 25.70 -8.07 14.44
C MET A 17 25.97 -8.47 12.99
N ALA A 18 25.81 -9.75 12.69
CA ALA A 18 25.79 -10.24 11.34
C ALA A 18 24.59 -9.57 10.64
N THR A 19 24.83 -8.53 9.87
CA THR A 19 23.84 -7.98 8.95
C THR A 19 23.48 -9.10 7.99
N ALA A 20 22.23 -9.60 8.09
CA ALA A 20 21.75 -10.64 7.20
C ALA A 20 21.91 -10.14 5.78
N GLN A 21 22.79 -10.78 5.01
CA GLN A 21 23.11 -10.39 3.65
C GLN A 21 21.84 -10.50 2.80
N ILE A 22 21.40 -9.38 2.22
CA ILE A 22 20.28 -9.35 1.29
C ILE A 22 20.69 -10.19 0.07
N LYS A 23 19.91 -11.22 -0.23
CA LYS A 23 20.11 -12.06 -1.40
C LYS A 23 19.04 -11.75 -2.44
N ILE A 24 19.45 -11.44 -3.64
CA ILE A 24 18.53 -11.34 -4.79
C ILE A 24 18.33 -12.73 -5.38
N GLY A 25 17.09 -13.06 -5.69
CA GLY A 25 16.75 -14.36 -6.26
C GLY A 25 15.31 -14.47 -6.73
N ASN A 26 14.92 -15.67 -7.13
CA ASN A 26 13.58 -15.99 -7.61
C ASN A 26 12.82 -16.83 -6.58
N TYR A 27 11.50 -16.71 -6.60
CA TYR A 27 10.60 -17.50 -5.77
C TYR A 27 9.30 -17.77 -6.53
N SER A 28 8.86 -19.01 -6.58
CA SER A 28 7.57 -19.40 -7.17
C SER A 28 6.55 -19.60 -6.08
N PHE A 29 5.44 -18.85 -6.16
CA PHE A 29 4.31 -19.03 -5.25
C PHE A 29 3.50 -20.28 -5.62
N LYS A 30 2.70 -20.78 -4.68
CA LYS A 30 1.86 -21.96 -4.89
C LYS A 30 0.79 -21.80 -5.97
N ASP A 31 0.36 -20.58 -6.23
CA ASP A 31 -0.62 -20.21 -7.27
C ASP A 31 -0.01 -20.14 -8.68
N GLY A 32 1.32 -20.34 -8.79
CA GLY A 32 2.07 -20.26 -10.03
C GLY A 32 2.56 -18.85 -10.38
N SER A 33 2.44 -17.90 -9.46
CA SER A 33 3.03 -16.56 -9.62
C SER A 33 4.55 -16.62 -9.41
N GLU A 34 5.30 -15.79 -10.15
CA GLU A 34 6.76 -15.77 -10.13
C GLU A 34 7.28 -14.45 -9.58
N TYR A 35 8.11 -14.53 -8.54
CA TYR A 35 8.76 -13.40 -7.89
C TYR A 35 10.24 -13.34 -8.26
N THR A 36 10.73 -12.12 -8.43
CA THR A 36 12.15 -11.80 -8.53
C THR A 36 12.46 -10.60 -7.64
N GLY A 37 13.43 -10.71 -6.75
CA GLY A 37 13.79 -9.62 -5.85
C GLY A 37 14.55 -10.08 -4.62
N GLU A 38 14.47 -9.27 -3.58
CA GLU A 38 15.15 -9.48 -2.31
C GLU A 38 14.53 -10.65 -1.53
N LEU A 39 15.37 -11.53 -1.02
CA LEU A 39 14.98 -12.70 -0.24
C LEU A 39 15.60 -12.64 1.17
N LYS A 40 14.83 -13.02 2.17
CA LYS A 40 15.33 -13.40 3.49
C LYS A 40 15.11 -14.90 3.68
N GLY A 41 16.21 -15.66 3.74
CA GLY A 41 16.13 -17.11 3.62
C GLY A 41 15.64 -17.53 2.22
N ARG A 42 14.47 -18.16 2.16
CA ARG A 42 13.86 -18.64 0.91
C ARG A 42 12.57 -17.91 0.56
N LYS A 43 12.26 -16.78 1.19
CA LYS A 43 10.98 -16.07 0.99
C LYS A 43 11.20 -14.64 0.54
N PRO A 44 10.31 -14.08 -0.28
CA PRO A 44 10.27 -12.66 -0.59
C PRO A 44 10.32 -11.80 0.67
N ASN A 45 11.28 -10.87 0.74
CA ASN A 45 11.41 -9.95 1.86
C ASN A 45 12.31 -8.77 1.45
N GLY A 46 11.78 -7.58 1.43
CA GLY A 46 12.39 -6.41 0.84
C GLY A 46 11.76 -6.06 -0.51
N LYS A 47 12.51 -5.46 -1.42
CA LYS A 47 11.99 -5.01 -2.73
C LYS A 47 11.98 -6.14 -3.75
N GLY A 48 10.90 -6.21 -4.52
CA GLY A 48 10.80 -7.19 -5.60
C GLY A 48 9.62 -6.99 -6.52
N LYS A 49 9.56 -7.83 -7.52
CA LYS A 49 8.53 -7.87 -8.54
C LYS A 49 7.90 -9.25 -8.61
N THR A 50 6.58 -9.29 -8.64
CA THR A 50 5.81 -10.53 -8.92
C THR A 50 5.04 -10.38 -10.21
N VAL A 51 5.14 -11.38 -11.07
CA VAL A 51 4.27 -11.55 -12.23
C VAL A 51 3.27 -12.66 -11.86
N PHE A 52 2.00 -12.29 -11.82
CA PHE A 52 0.91 -13.20 -11.50
C PHE A 52 0.50 -14.01 -12.73
N LYS A 53 -0.08 -15.17 -12.50
CA LYS A 53 -0.49 -16.08 -13.58
C LYS A 53 -1.55 -15.48 -14.52
N ASN A 54 -2.36 -14.55 -14.03
CA ASN A 54 -3.37 -13.82 -14.81
C ASN A 54 -2.80 -12.64 -15.60
N GLY A 55 -1.49 -12.38 -15.51
CA GLY A 55 -0.81 -11.27 -16.18
C GLY A 55 -0.70 -9.97 -15.37
N ASP A 56 -1.26 -9.93 -14.17
CA ASP A 56 -1.06 -8.79 -13.26
C ASP A 56 0.41 -8.71 -12.81
N ILE A 57 0.85 -7.52 -12.41
CA ILE A 57 2.21 -7.28 -11.94
C ILE A 57 2.17 -6.49 -10.63
N TYR A 58 2.94 -6.93 -9.65
CA TYR A 58 3.23 -6.15 -8.47
C TYR A 58 4.72 -5.81 -8.41
N GLU A 59 5.03 -4.56 -8.13
CA GLU A 59 6.40 -4.08 -7.88
C GLU A 59 6.40 -3.29 -6.58
N GLY A 60 7.11 -3.77 -5.56
CA GLY A 60 7.07 -3.12 -4.25
C GLY A 60 7.75 -3.93 -3.15
N GLN A 61 7.36 -3.62 -1.93
CA GLN A 61 7.94 -4.19 -0.73
C GLN A 61 7.23 -5.48 -0.31
N TYR A 62 8.00 -6.38 0.28
CA TYR A 62 7.56 -7.67 0.82
C TYR A 62 8.07 -7.86 2.24
N VAL A 63 7.24 -8.45 3.09
CA VAL A 63 7.62 -8.93 4.42
C VAL A 63 7.14 -10.38 4.55
N LYS A 64 8.09 -11.31 4.78
CA LYS A 64 7.80 -12.74 4.98
C LYS A 64 6.93 -13.38 3.87
N GLY A 65 7.10 -12.94 2.62
CA GLY A 65 6.39 -13.46 1.47
C GLY A 65 5.06 -12.79 1.15
N LYS A 66 4.69 -11.73 1.88
CA LYS A 66 3.47 -10.94 1.64
C LYS A 66 3.82 -9.53 1.20
N ARG A 67 2.98 -8.92 0.37
CA ARG A 67 3.07 -7.51 0.01
C ARG A 67 2.82 -6.67 1.26
N GLU A 68 3.77 -5.82 1.63
CA GLU A 68 3.69 -4.99 2.83
C GLU A 68 4.63 -3.79 2.68
N GLY A 69 4.15 -2.58 2.97
CA GLY A 69 4.84 -1.33 2.68
C GLY A 69 4.39 -0.72 1.36
N ASP A 70 5.26 0.04 0.70
CA ASP A 70 4.91 0.72 -0.55
C ASP A 70 5.03 -0.22 -1.76
N GLY A 71 4.05 -0.11 -2.67
CA GLY A 71 4.08 -0.89 -3.90
C GLY A 71 3.07 -0.44 -4.95
N THR A 72 3.35 -0.85 -6.18
CA THR A 72 2.49 -0.63 -7.35
C THR A 72 1.95 -1.97 -7.83
N TYR A 73 0.64 -2.07 -7.97
CA TYR A 73 -0.04 -3.19 -8.61
C TYR A 73 -0.63 -2.73 -9.94
N THR A 74 -0.23 -3.36 -11.00
CA THR A 74 -0.76 -3.12 -12.35
C THR A 74 -1.57 -4.33 -12.75
N PHE A 75 -2.86 -4.13 -12.95
CA PHE A 75 -3.78 -5.14 -13.44
C PHE A 75 -3.55 -5.38 -14.93
N HIS A 76 -3.83 -6.59 -15.40
CA HIS A 76 -3.64 -6.97 -16.81
C HIS A 76 -4.52 -6.15 -17.78
N ASP A 77 -5.63 -5.59 -17.30
CA ASP A 77 -6.53 -4.70 -18.05
C ASP A 77 -6.07 -3.25 -18.12
N GLY A 78 -5.00 -2.89 -17.38
CA GLY A 78 -4.39 -1.57 -17.37
C GLY A 78 -4.77 -0.69 -16.18
N GLU A 79 -5.68 -1.12 -15.31
CA GLU A 79 -5.90 -0.46 -14.03
C GLU A 79 -4.64 -0.50 -13.17
N LYS A 80 -4.49 0.44 -12.24
CA LYS A 80 -3.29 0.52 -11.42
C LYS A 80 -3.58 1.05 -10.03
N TYR A 81 -3.03 0.38 -9.02
CA TYR A 81 -2.93 0.88 -7.66
C TYR A 81 -1.49 1.25 -7.32
N VAL A 82 -1.29 2.41 -6.73
CA VAL A 82 0.00 2.88 -6.21
C VAL A 82 -0.21 3.32 -4.77
N GLY A 83 0.38 2.62 -3.81
CA GLY A 83 0.15 2.96 -2.41
C GLY A 83 0.69 1.94 -1.43
N GLN A 84 0.16 2.02 -0.23
CA GLN A 84 0.55 1.19 0.89
C GLN A 84 -0.17 -0.16 0.87
N TRP A 85 0.52 -1.17 1.35
CA TRP A 85 0.07 -2.56 1.44
C TRP A 85 0.27 -3.08 2.85
N TYR A 86 -0.64 -3.91 3.30
CA TYR A 86 -0.50 -4.64 4.54
C TYR A 86 -1.06 -6.05 4.39
N GLN A 87 -0.21 -7.07 4.62
CA GLN A 87 -0.59 -8.48 4.56
C GLN A 87 -1.31 -8.89 3.26
N ASP A 88 -0.77 -8.49 2.09
CA ASP A 88 -1.31 -8.69 0.75
C ASP A 88 -2.55 -7.87 0.38
N GLN A 89 -2.98 -6.94 1.22
CA GLN A 89 -4.14 -6.09 0.97
C GLN A 89 -3.75 -4.62 0.80
N GLN A 90 -4.48 -3.89 -0.04
CA GLN A 90 -4.38 -2.43 -0.13
C GLN A 90 -4.77 -1.83 1.22
N HIS A 91 -3.93 -0.94 1.72
CA HIS A 91 -4.08 -0.39 3.07
C HIS A 91 -3.47 1.02 3.14
N GLY A 92 -3.85 1.82 4.17
CA GLY A 92 -3.28 3.15 4.34
C GLY A 92 -3.58 4.09 3.17
N ASN A 93 -2.61 4.91 2.77
CA ASN A 93 -2.79 5.84 1.66
C ASN A 93 -2.45 5.19 0.32
N GLY A 94 -3.28 5.45 -0.68
CA GLY A 94 -3.04 4.96 -2.03
C GLY A 94 -3.87 5.66 -3.10
N THR A 95 -3.40 5.54 -4.33
CA THR A 95 -4.06 6.06 -5.53
C THR A 95 -4.44 4.91 -6.44
N PHE A 96 -5.69 4.88 -6.86
CA PHE A 96 -6.20 3.94 -7.85
C PHE A 96 -6.54 4.65 -9.15
N TYR A 97 -6.00 4.16 -10.26
CA TYR A 97 -6.26 4.63 -11.61
C TYR A 97 -7.17 3.62 -12.30
N PHE A 98 -8.41 4.03 -12.58
CA PHE A 98 -9.42 3.19 -13.22
C PHE A 98 -9.31 3.22 -14.75
N MET A 99 -9.75 2.18 -15.43
CA MET A 99 -9.79 2.09 -16.89
C MET A 99 -10.57 3.25 -17.56
N ASN A 100 -11.61 3.74 -16.90
CA ASN A 100 -12.45 4.85 -17.38
C ASN A 100 -11.83 6.24 -17.16
N ASN A 101 -10.54 6.33 -16.83
CA ASN A 101 -9.80 7.54 -16.49
C ASN A 101 -10.30 8.26 -15.22
N ASN A 102 -11.08 7.60 -14.36
CA ASN A 102 -11.28 8.06 -13.00
C ASN A 102 -10.01 7.80 -12.18
N ARG A 103 -9.82 8.59 -11.13
CA ARG A 103 -8.72 8.41 -10.19
C ARG A 103 -9.20 8.66 -8.76
N TYR A 104 -8.95 7.70 -7.90
CA TYR A 104 -9.15 7.85 -6.45
C TYR A 104 -7.82 8.08 -5.74
N GLU A 105 -7.76 9.07 -4.87
CA GLU A 105 -6.64 9.34 -3.98
C GLU A 105 -7.15 9.39 -2.56
N GLY A 106 -6.72 8.49 -1.69
CA GLY A 106 -7.21 8.47 -0.33
C GLY A 106 -6.85 7.23 0.47
N MET A 107 -7.61 7.02 1.52
CA MET A 107 -7.40 5.94 2.46
C MET A 107 -8.02 4.63 1.97
N TRP A 108 -7.32 3.54 2.29
CA TRP A 108 -7.68 2.16 1.98
C TRP A 108 -7.64 1.31 3.24
N TYR A 109 -8.57 0.40 3.36
CA TYR A 109 -8.58 -0.59 4.42
C TYR A 109 -9.08 -1.92 3.88
N THR A 110 -8.26 -2.97 3.96
CA THR A 110 -8.58 -4.32 3.51
C THR A 110 -9.17 -4.37 2.10
N ASP A 111 -8.46 -3.75 1.13
CA ASP A 111 -8.80 -3.64 -0.29
C ASP A 111 -10.01 -2.74 -0.62
N TYR A 112 -10.58 -2.02 0.36
CA TYR A 112 -11.67 -1.07 0.15
C TYR A 112 -11.21 0.38 0.31
N GLN A 113 -11.79 1.29 -0.48
CA GLN A 113 -11.76 2.73 -0.21
C GLN A 113 -12.51 2.96 1.10
N GLN A 114 -11.83 3.47 2.10
CA GLN A 114 -12.35 3.59 3.45
C GLN A 114 -11.74 4.81 4.15
N GLY A 115 -12.56 5.66 4.77
CA GLY A 115 -12.11 6.89 5.38
C GLY A 115 -12.09 8.06 4.40
N GLU A 116 -11.17 9.00 4.55
CA GLU A 116 -11.11 10.19 3.70
C GLU A 116 -10.46 9.90 2.34
N GLY A 117 -11.04 10.48 1.28
CA GLY A 117 -10.50 10.34 -0.06
C GLY A 117 -11.14 11.28 -1.08
N THR A 118 -10.46 11.43 -2.20
CA THR A 118 -10.88 12.25 -3.34
C THR A 118 -11.02 11.37 -4.58
N MET A 119 -12.20 11.45 -5.22
CA MET A 119 -12.42 10.88 -6.54
C MET A 119 -12.40 11.98 -7.59
N TYR A 120 -11.51 11.85 -8.55
CA TYR A 120 -11.47 12.66 -9.74
C TYR A 120 -12.16 11.88 -10.87
N TYR A 121 -13.27 12.39 -11.36
CA TYR A 121 -14.03 11.74 -12.42
C TYR A 121 -13.52 12.21 -13.80
N TYR A 122 -13.58 11.33 -14.79
CA TYR A 122 -13.14 11.61 -16.17
C TYR A 122 -13.85 12.81 -16.82
N ASN A 123 -15.08 13.09 -16.37
CA ASN A 123 -15.89 14.23 -16.86
C ASN A 123 -15.49 15.57 -16.25
N GLY A 124 -14.54 15.58 -15.31
CA GLY A 124 -14.04 16.77 -14.61
C GLY A 124 -14.76 17.08 -13.31
N ASP A 125 -15.70 16.24 -12.88
CA ASP A 125 -16.28 16.34 -11.53
C ASP A 125 -15.29 15.85 -10.47
N ILE A 126 -15.45 16.31 -9.22
CA ILE A 126 -14.61 15.91 -8.11
C ILE A 126 -15.49 15.64 -6.89
N TYR A 127 -15.21 14.56 -6.20
CA TYR A 127 -15.76 14.30 -4.86
C TYR A 127 -14.63 14.30 -3.84
N VAL A 128 -14.80 15.04 -2.76
CA VAL A 128 -13.90 15.03 -1.59
C VAL A 128 -14.74 14.70 -0.37
N GLY A 129 -14.42 13.64 0.32
CA GLY A 129 -15.19 13.26 1.52
C GLY A 129 -14.89 11.86 2.02
N ASN A 130 -15.81 11.37 2.85
CA ASN A 130 -15.69 10.07 3.47
C ASN A 130 -16.18 8.94 2.56
N TRP A 131 -15.55 7.79 2.73
CA TRP A 131 -15.80 6.54 2.01
C TRP A 131 -16.01 5.40 2.99
N SER A 132 -16.85 4.48 2.63
CA SER A 132 -17.05 3.22 3.35
C SER A 132 -17.31 2.11 2.35
N GLN A 133 -16.44 1.10 2.33
CA GLN A 133 -16.53 -0.05 1.43
C GLN A 133 -16.79 0.36 -0.04
N ASP A 134 -15.89 1.20 -0.59
CA ASP A 134 -15.92 1.73 -1.95
C ASP A 134 -17.09 2.68 -2.28
N GLN A 135 -17.90 3.07 -1.30
CA GLN A 135 -19.03 3.95 -1.49
C GLN A 135 -18.85 5.27 -0.73
N ARG A 136 -19.30 6.38 -1.32
CA ARG A 136 -19.35 7.68 -0.64
C ARG A 136 -20.30 7.57 0.56
N SER A 137 -19.81 8.01 1.71
CA SER A 137 -20.52 7.87 3.00
C SER A 137 -20.18 9.05 3.91
N GLY A 138 -21.05 9.38 4.85
CA GLY A 138 -20.81 10.49 5.78
C GLY A 138 -20.69 11.84 5.06
N LYS A 139 -19.88 12.73 5.58
CA LYS A 139 -19.73 14.09 5.03
C LYS A 139 -18.87 14.11 3.77
N GLY A 140 -19.30 14.90 2.77
CA GLY A 140 -18.54 15.09 1.56
C GLY A 140 -19.03 16.23 0.68
N THR A 141 -18.14 16.70 -0.18
CA THR A 141 -18.40 17.74 -1.17
C THR A 141 -18.26 17.17 -2.56
N TYR A 142 -19.30 17.29 -3.35
CA TYR A 142 -19.26 16.99 -4.78
C TYR A 142 -19.24 18.28 -5.56
N THR A 143 -18.22 18.48 -6.38
CA THR A 143 -18.05 19.64 -7.24
C THR A 143 -18.22 19.20 -8.69
N TRP A 144 -19.25 19.73 -9.36
CA TRP A 144 -19.40 19.51 -10.80
C TRP A 144 -18.39 20.34 -11.58
N LYS A 145 -17.99 19.87 -12.76
CA LYS A 145 -17.07 20.59 -13.66
C LYS A 145 -17.47 22.04 -13.92
N ALA A 146 -18.76 22.32 -13.97
CA ALA A 146 -19.30 23.68 -14.15
C ALA A 146 -19.16 24.58 -12.91
N GLY A 147 -18.63 24.07 -11.79
CA GLY A 147 -18.36 24.82 -10.56
C GLY A 147 -19.47 24.75 -9.50
N ALA A 148 -20.64 24.24 -9.82
CA ALA A 148 -21.67 23.98 -8.81
C ALA A 148 -21.18 22.94 -7.78
N GLN A 149 -21.67 23.04 -6.55
CA GLN A 149 -21.29 22.12 -5.48
C GLN A 149 -22.50 21.59 -4.71
N TYR A 150 -22.35 20.41 -4.19
CA TYR A 150 -23.21 19.88 -3.12
C TYR A 150 -22.29 19.57 -1.92
N VAL A 151 -22.60 20.17 -0.79
CA VAL A 151 -21.95 19.92 0.49
C VAL A 151 -22.95 19.30 1.43
N GLY A 152 -22.73 18.08 1.87
CA GLY A 152 -23.73 17.41 2.71
C GLY A 152 -23.38 15.96 3.04
N GLU A 153 -24.39 15.26 3.55
CA GLU A 153 -24.28 13.86 3.94
C GLU A 153 -24.47 12.92 2.73
N TRP A 154 -23.77 11.80 2.78
CA TRP A 154 -23.80 10.72 1.79
C TRP A 154 -24.07 9.39 2.45
N LYS A 155 -24.79 8.53 1.80
CA LYS A 155 -25.01 7.15 2.22
C LYS A 155 -25.15 6.26 0.99
N ASN A 156 -24.32 5.21 0.90
CA ASN A 156 -24.33 4.26 -0.21
C ASN A 156 -24.33 4.97 -1.58
N ASP A 157 -23.34 5.87 -1.79
CA ASP A 157 -23.15 6.69 -2.99
C ASP A 157 -24.26 7.71 -3.31
N LYS A 158 -25.25 7.85 -2.47
CA LYS A 158 -26.37 8.78 -2.67
C LYS A 158 -26.30 9.94 -1.68
N LYS A 159 -26.74 11.11 -2.12
CA LYS A 159 -26.99 12.25 -1.23
C LYS A 159 -28.01 11.82 -0.18
N ASN A 160 -27.76 12.15 1.08
CA ASN A 160 -28.59 11.73 2.21
C ASN A 160 -28.77 12.91 3.19
N GLY A 161 -29.98 13.04 3.74
CA GLY A 161 -30.28 14.10 4.70
C GLY A 161 -30.20 15.51 4.12
N GLU A 162 -29.88 16.49 4.97
CA GLU A 162 -29.76 17.88 4.60
C GLU A 162 -28.41 18.17 3.91
N GLY A 163 -28.44 18.99 2.88
CA GLY A 163 -27.26 19.45 2.15
C GLY A 163 -27.56 20.72 1.35
N ALA A 164 -26.51 21.46 1.05
CA ALA A 164 -26.57 22.73 0.32
C ALA A 164 -25.76 22.69 -0.98
#